data_0cc18879f9262903b11726a775dd5033
#
_entry.id   0cc18879f9262903b11726a775dd5033
#
_cell.length_a   1.000
_cell.length_b   1.000
_cell.length_c   1.000
_cell.angle_alpha   90.00
_cell.angle_beta   90.00
_cell.angle_gamma   90.00
#
_symmetry.space_group_name_H-M   'P 1'
#
loop_
_entity.id
_entity.type
_entity.pdbx_description
1 polymer ?
#
loop_
_entity_poly.entity_id
_entity_poly.type
_entity_poly.pdbx_seq_one_letter_code
_entity_poly.pdbx_strand_id
1 'polypeptide(L)'
;RTMKKELYIATNNGDIGGGEVMLLNIARAARNLGYKVTIVGPSEPKQLMEAAADEGFPRIMLPAKNRAQYMLALRAWHAQNKDVLLWCNGLVPAVATGGRKNRIVHLHQYATGINAKLVPFARRNASVTLVPSRYVARACPGSEVFANWVNGVSTELDHHVGDRRLRVGFLGRLTPAKGIPTLCEALSILNKDEIIYDFIIGGEPVFASEEGR
;
A
#
# COMPACT_ATOMS: atom_id res chain seq x y z
N ARG A 1 -23.77 26.09 0.55
CA ARG A 1 -23.23 25.17 -0.49
C ARG A 1 -22.81 23.90 0.20
N THR A 2 -23.58 22.85 0.04
CA THR A 2 -23.19 21.50 0.51
C THR A 2 -21.90 21.13 -0.24
N MET A 3 -20.79 20.97 0.50
CA MET A 3 -19.55 20.52 -0.13
C MET A 3 -19.81 19.14 -0.75
N LYS A 4 -19.55 18.98 -2.03
CA LYS A 4 -19.60 17.67 -2.68
C LYS A 4 -18.55 16.79 -1.99
N LYS A 5 -19.01 15.75 -1.30
CA LYS A 5 -18.12 14.75 -0.71
C LYS A 5 -17.61 13.81 -1.80
N GLU A 6 -16.72 14.30 -2.65
CA GLU A 6 -16.08 13.52 -3.71
C GLU A 6 -14.59 13.33 -3.36
N LEU A 7 -14.11 12.11 -3.45
CA LEU A 7 -12.72 11.73 -3.19
C LEU A 7 -12.19 10.88 -4.35
N TYR A 8 -11.09 11.30 -4.91
CA TYR A 8 -10.35 10.54 -5.91
C TYR A 8 -9.10 9.97 -5.26
N ILE A 9 -8.85 8.66 -5.43
CA ILE A 9 -7.68 7.99 -4.87
C ILE A 9 -6.82 7.49 -6.01
N ALA A 10 -5.64 8.07 -6.18
CA ALA A 10 -4.67 7.67 -7.19
C ALA A 10 -3.74 6.58 -6.62
N THR A 11 -3.66 5.45 -7.31
CA THR A 11 -2.82 4.32 -6.90
C THR A 11 -1.35 4.56 -7.17
N ASN A 12 -0.49 3.90 -6.39
CA ASN A 12 0.95 3.88 -6.60
C ASN A 12 1.37 2.88 -7.68
N ASN A 13 0.62 1.79 -7.82
CA ASN A 13 0.87 0.70 -8.76
C ASN A 13 -0.46 0.11 -9.26
N GLY A 14 -0.44 -0.64 -10.35
CA GLY A 14 -1.60 -1.38 -10.86
C GLY A 14 -1.71 -2.81 -10.29
N ASP A 15 -0.62 -3.39 -9.78
CA ASP A 15 -0.63 -4.64 -9.02
C ASP A 15 -1.09 -4.41 -7.59
N ILE A 16 -1.56 -5.47 -6.91
CA ILE A 16 -2.00 -5.40 -5.52
C ILE A 16 -0.86 -5.78 -4.58
N GLY A 17 -0.37 -4.79 -3.84
CA GLY A 17 0.52 -4.96 -2.70
C GLY A 17 -0.12 -4.42 -1.42
N GLY A 18 0.65 -4.34 -0.32
CA GLY A 18 0.14 -3.84 0.95
C GLY A 18 -0.39 -2.41 0.89
N GLY A 19 0.20 -1.55 0.05
CA GLY A 19 -0.27 -0.19 -0.18
C GLY A 19 -1.62 -0.14 -0.89
N GLU A 20 -1.85 -1.03 -1.83
CA GLU A 20 -3.09 -1.12 -2.60
C GLU A 20 -4.22 -1.76 -1.78
N VAL A 21 -3.92 -2.75 -0.94
CA VAL A 21 -4.87 -3.25 0.06
C VAL A 21 -5.33 -2.12 0.98
N MET A 22 -4.38 -1.29 1.44
CA MET A 22 -4.71 -0.12 2.25
C MET A 22 -5.53 0.92 1.49
N LEU A 23 -5.27 1.11 0.19
CA LEU A 23 -6.08 1.96 -0.68
C LEU A 23 -7.55 1.53 -0.69
N LEU A 24 -7.81 0.23 -0.89
CA LEU A 24 -9.18 -0.30 -0.88
C LEU A 24 -9.83 -0.15 0.51
N ASN A 25 -9.08 -0.33 1.59
CA ASN A 25 -9.57 -0.08 2.95
C ASN A 25 -9.97 1.39 3.14
N ILE A 26 -9.15 2.33 2.68
CA ILE A 26 -9.44 3.77 2.72
C ILE A 26 -10.69 4.08 1.88
N ALA A 27 -10.79 3.50 0.68
CA ALA A 27 -11.93 3.70 -0.20
C ALA A 27 -13.26 3.23 0.45
N ARG A 28 -13.25 2.06 1.10
CA ARG A 28 -14.40 1.53 1.86
C ARG A 28 -14.77 2.45 3.03
N ALA A 29 -13.78 2.87 3.82
CA ALA A 29 -13.99 3.76 4.95
C ALA A 29 -14.56 5.12 4.50
N ALA A 30 -14.02 5.71 3.44
CA ALA A 30 -14.51 6.97 2.89
C ALA A 30 -15.94 6.82 2.35
N ARG A 31 -16.26 5.72 1.66
CA ARG A 31 -17.62 5.41 1.20
C ARG A 31 -18.60 5.31 2.36
N ASN A 32 -18.22 4.65 3.46
CA ASN A 32 -19.03 4.54 4.67
C ASN A 32 -19.25 5.91 5.36
N LEU A 33 -18.33 6.85 5.19
CA LEU A 33 -18.47 8.24 5.64
C LEU A 33 -19.29 9.13 4.67
N GLY A 34 -19.84 8.55 3.62
CA GLY A 34 -20.70 9.23 2.65
C GLY A 34 -19.92 9.97 1.53
N TYR A 35 -18.66 9.64 1.32
CA TYR A 35 -17.92 10.14 0.15
C TYR A 35 -18.25 9.30 -1.09
N LYS A 36 -18.39 9.99 -2.23
CA LYS A 36 -18.33 9.36 -3.54
C LYS A 36 -16.85 9.15 -3.89
N VAL A 37 -16.42 7.91 -3.87
CA VAL A 37 -15.01 7.55 -4.10
C VAL A 37 -14.82 7.07 -5.52
N THR A 38 -13.79 7.57 -6.20
CA THR A 38 -13.35 7.13 -7.53
C THR A 38 -11.87 6.74 -7.47
N ILE A 39 -11.54 5.55 -7.97
CA ILE A 39 -10.16 5.07 -8.03
C ILE A 39 -9.52 5.50 -9.36
N VAL A 40 -8.32 6.06 -9.29
CA VAL A 40 -7.54 6.51 -10.46
C VAL A 40 -6.28 5.67 -10.56
N GLY A 41 -6.07 5.00 -11.67
CA GLY A 41 -4.91 4.12 -11.85
C GLY A 41 -4.50 3.92 -13.30
N PRO A 42 -3.37 3.21 -13.54
CA PRO A 42 -2.94 2.87 -14.90
C PRO A 42 -3.88 1.85 -15.54
N SER A 43 -3.91 1.81 -16.87
CA SER A 43 -4.60 0.77 -17.61
C SER A 43 -3.89 -0.60 -17.51
N GLU A 44 -2.59 -0.58 -17.26
CA GLU A 44 -1.77 -1.77 -17.05
C GLU A 44 -0.69 -1.52 -15.96
N PRO A 45 -0.44 -2.47 -15.05
CA PRO A 45 -1.23 -3.66 -14.75
C PRO A 45 -2.63 -3.29 -14.23
N LYS A 46 -3.63 -4.11 -14.52
CA LYS A 46 -5.05 -3.79 -14.25
C LYS A 46 -5.62 -4.42 -12.96
N GLN A 47 -4.84 -5.22 -12.25
CA GLN A 47 -5.28 -6.04 -11.13
C GLN A 47 -6.02 -5.22 -10.05
N LEU A 48 -5.46 -4.08 -9.62
CA LEU A 48 -6.13 -3.20 -8.66
C LEU A 48 -7.41 -2.59 -9.22
N MET A 49 -7.38 -2.20 -10.50
CA MET A 49 -8.54 -1.57 -11.13
C MET A 49 -9.69 -2.55 -11.28
N GLU A 50 -9.41 -3.84 -11.53
CA GLU A 50 -10.39 -4.91 -11.53
C GLU A 50 -10.95 -5.14 -10.13
N ALA A 51 -10.10 -5.27 -9.10
CA ALA A 51 -10.53 -5.42 -7.72
C ALA A 51 -11.41 -4.24 -7.24
N ALA A 52 -11.08 -3.01 -7.64
CA ALA A 52 -11.90 -1.85 -7.34
C ALA A 52 -13.28 -1.92 -8.01
N ALA A 53 -13.35 -2.46 -9.24
CA ALA A 53 -14.63 -2.66 -9.93
C ALA A 53 -15.50 -3.71 -9.27
N ASP A 54 -14.90 -4.83 -8.86
CA ASP A 54 -15.59 -5.92 -8.18
C ASP A 54 -16.24 -5.45 -6.86
N GLU A 55 -15.63 -4.44 -6.23
CA GLU A 55 -16.20 -3.75 -5.06
C GLU A 55 -17.18 -2.61 -5.40
N GLY A 56 -17.45 -2.38 -6.67
CA GLY A 56 -18.39 -1.35 -7.15
C GLY A 56 -17.86 0.08 -7.09
N PHE A 57 -16.54 0.29 -7.04
CA PHE A 57 -15.96 1.64 -7.12
C PHE A 57 -15.89 2.14 -8.58
N PRO A 58 -16.36 3.36 -8.86
CA PRO A 58 -16.04 4.06 -10.11
C PRO A 58 -14.52 4.13 -10.32
N ARG A 59 -14.09 4.02 -11.58
CA ARG A 59 -12.67 3.98 -11.94
C ARG A 59 -12.35 4.95 -13.06
N ILE A 60 -11.14 5.51 -13.02
CA ILE A 60 -10.52 6.25 -14.12
C ILE A 60 -9.23 5.51 -14.48
N MET A 61 -9.24 4.81 -15.61
CA MET A 61 -8.09 4.09 -16.12
C MET A 61 -7.30 5.00 -17.06
N LEU A 62 -6.11 5.39 -16.62
CA LEU A 62 -5.22 6.24 -17.40
C LEU A 62 -4.37 5.39 -18.35
N PRO A 63 -4.33 5.73 -19.66
CA PRO A 63 -3.56 4.94 -20.62
C PRO A 63 -2.06 5.04 -20.31
N ALA A 64 -1.49 3.92 -19.81
CA ALA A 64 -0.09 3.83 -19.46
C ALA A 64 0.37 2.37 -19.46
N LYS A 65 1.53 2.12 -20.04
CA LYS A 65 2.20 0.81 -20.08
C LYS A 65 3.39 0.73 -19.10
N ASN A 66 3.76 1.85 -18.51
CA ASN A 66 4.84 1.94 -17.54
C ASN A 66 4.62 3.12 -16.58
N ARG A 67 5.45 3.14 -15.53
CA ARG A 67 5.36 4.16 -14.47
C ARG A 67 5.48 5.58 -14.97
N ALA A 68 6.39 5.85 -15.90
CA ALA A 68 6.60 7.20 -16.42
C ALA A 68 5.37 7.72 -17.18
N GLN A 69 4.80 6.88 -18.04
CA GLN A 69 3.57 7.20 -18.76
C GLN A 69 2.39 7.44 -17.81
N TYR A 70 2.26 6.60 -16.77
CA TYR A 70 1.24 6.78 -15.75
C TYR A 70 1.39 8.13 -15.02
N MET A 71 2.60 8.48 -14.61
CA MET A 71 2.85 9.77 -13.95
C MET A 71 2.49 10.97 -14.84
N LEU A 72 2.81 10.92 -16.12
CA LEU A 72 2.45 11.97 -17.08
C LEU A 72 0.95 12.04 -17.30
N ALA A 73 0.29 10.90 -17.50
CA ALA A 73 -1.15 10.83 -17.67
C ALA A 73 -1.92 11.33 -16.44
N LEU A 74 -1.47 10.94 -15.23
CA LEU A 74 -2.06 11.41 -13.97
C LEU A 74 -1.87 12.93 -13.80
N ARG A 75 -0.70 13.44 -14.14
CA ARG A 75 -0.43 14.87 -14.09
C ARG A 75 -1.33 15.66 -15.06
N ALA A 76 -1.52 15.15 -16.28
CA ALA A 76 -2.42 15.75 -17.28
C ALA A 76 -3.87 15.70 -16.83
N TRP A 77 -4.34 14.55 -16.34
CA TRP A 77 -5.68 14.39 -15.81
C TRP A 77 -5.95 15.36 -14.64
N HIS A 78 -5.05 15.43 -13.67
CA HIS A 78 -5.20 16.32 -12.52
C HIS A 78 -5.12 17.81 -12.91
N ALA A 79 -4.47 18.14 -14.04
CA ALA A 79 -4.48 19.52 -14.58
C ALA A 79 -5.87 19.97 -15.05
N GLN A 80 -6.66 19.02 -15.55
CA GLN A 80 -8.03 19.26 -16.01
C GLN A 80 -9.05 19.16 -14.87
N ASN A 81 -8.66 18.58 -13.73
CA ASN A 81 -9.53 18.34 -12.57
C ASN A 81 -8.94 18.96 -11.29
N LYS A 82 -8.63 20.27 -11.33
CA LYS A 82 -7.89 20.97 -10.25
C LYS A 82 -8.68 21.08 -8.93
N ASP A 83 -9.99 21.04 -9.00
CA ASP A 83 -10.88 21.26 -7.85
C ASP A 83 -11.25 19.96 -7.10
N VAL A 84 -10.81 18.81 -7.60
CA VAL A 84 -11.06 17.54 -6.93
C VAL A 84 -10.11 17.35 -5.76
N LEU A 85 -10.60 16.71 -4.70
CA LEU A 85 -9.74 16.23 -3.63
C LEU A 85 -9.08 14.92 -4.08
N LEU A 86 -7.75 14.93 -4.24
CA LEU A 86 -6.96 13.79 -4.68
C LEU A 86 -6.16 13.19 -3.51
N TRP A 87 -6.43 11.94 -3.20
CA TRP A 87 -5.59 11.13 -2.31
C TRP A 87 -4.51 10.42 -3.13
N CYS A 88 -3.28 10.84 -2.96
CA CYS A 88 -2.11 10.20 -3.58
C CYS A 88 -1.66 9.02 -2.71
N ASN A 89 -2.04 7.80 -3.09
CA ASN A 89 -1.72 6.59 -2.35
C ASN A 89 -0.33 6.06 -2.71
N GLY A 90 0.69 6.73 -2.21
CA GLY A 90 2.09 6.41 -2.42
C GLY A 90 2.90 7.51 -3.09
N LEU A 91 4.19 7.25 -3.27
CA LEU A 91 5.13 8.26 -3.78
C LEU A 91 4.91 8.59 -5.26
N VAL A 92 4.54 7.60 -6.09
CA VAL A 92 4.38 7.79 -7.54
C VAL A 92 3.31 8.84 -7.86
N PRO A 93 2.05 8.72 -7.38
CA PRO A 93 1.04 9.73 -7.63
C PRO A 93 1.36 11.06 -6.93
N ALA A 94 2.02 11.02 -5.78
CA ALA A 94 2.44 12.23 -5.07
C ALA A 94 3.47 13.04 -5.85
N VAL A 95 4.47 12.38 -6.46
CA VAL A 95 5.47 13.02 -7.34
C VAL A 95 4.81 13.49 -8.64
N ALA A 96 3.99 12.66 -9.28
CA ALA A 96 3.30 13.01 -10.52
C ALA A 96 2.51 14.32 -10.41
N THR A 97 1.88 14.53 -9.27
CA THR A 97 1.06 15.72 -9.00
C THR A 97 1.75 16.77 -8.11
N GLY A 98 3.05 16.60 -7.86
CA GLY A 98 3.83 17.49 -6.99
C GLY A 98 3.66 18.96 -7.31
N GLY A 99 3.58 19.79 -6.25
CA GLY A 99 3.37 21.24 -6.33
C GLY A 99 1.92 21.69 -6.52
N ARG A 100 0.97 20.76 -6.75
CA ARG A 100 -0.46 21.10 -6.89
C ARG A 100 -1.18 21.09 -5.54
N LYS A 101 -2.30 21.79 -5.46
CA LYS A 101 -3.17 21.87 -4.27
C LYS A 101 -4.23 20.76 -4.27
N ASN A 102 -5.07 20.75 -3.23
CA ASN A 102 -6.18 19.81 -3.05
C ASN A 102 -5.73 18.34 -3.04
N ARG A 103 -4.59 18.05 -2.39
CA ARG A 103 -4.02 16.71 -2.32
C ARG A 103 -3.75 16.27 -0.89
N ILE A 104 -4.05 15.01 -0.63
CA ILE A 104 -3.56 14.25 0.52
C ILE A 104 -2.43 13.38 -0.01
N VAL A 105 -1.25 13.44 0.59
CA VAL A 105 -0.11 12.59 0.24
C VAL A 105 0.03 11.50 1.31
N HIS A 106 -0.11 10.23 0.92
CA HIS A 106 0.00 9.09 1.82
C HIS A 106 1.20 8.22 1.41
N LEU A 107 2.27 8.29 2.20
CA LEU A 107 3.50 7.52 1.96
C LEU A 107 3.45 6.24 2.79
N HIS A 108 3.57 5.08 2.14
CA HIS A 108 3.50 3.77 2.81
C HIS A 108 4.86 3.24 3.27
N GLN A 109 5.94 3.83 2.80
CA GLN A 109 7.29 3.33 3.04
C GLN A 109 8.23 4.45 3.47
N TYR A 110 9.26 4.06 4.21
CA TYR A 110 10.42 4.91 4.41
C TYR A 110 11.13 5.12 3.07
N ALA A 111 11.20 6.36 2.61
CA ALA A 111 11.87 6.68 1.35
C ALA A 111 13.39 6.70 1.53
N THR A 112 14.12 5.99 0.68
CA THR A 112 15.59 5.93 0.67
C THR A 112 16.16 6.33 -0.68
N GLY A 113 17.44 6.70 -0.73
CA GLY A 113 18.13 7.01 -1.97
C GLY A 113 17.46 8.14 -2.75
N ILE A 114 17.24 7.93 -4.04
CA ILE A 114 16.63 8.92 -4.91
C ILE A 114 15.17 9.23 -4.52
N ASN A 115 14.46 8.25 -3.98
CA ASN A 115 13.08 8.43 -3.55
C ASN A 115 12.99 9.43 -2.38
N ALA A 116 13.96 9.42 -1.46
CA ALA A 116 14.02 10.39 -0.38
C ALA A 116 14.15 11.83 -0.88
N LYS A 117 14.89 12.03 -1.98
CA LYS A 117 15.07 13.35 -2.63
C LYS A 117 13.78 13.84 -3.32
N LEU A 118 12.88 12.94 -3.69
CA LEU A 118 11.62 13.29 -4.33
C LEU A 118 10.52 13.66 -3.32
N VAL A 119 10.63 13.25 -2.07
CA VAL A 119 9.62 13.49 -1.02
C VAL A 119 9.29 14.97 -0.83
N PRO A 120 10.25 15.91 -0.74
CA PRO A 120 9.94 17.33 -0.58
C PRO A 120 9.09 17.88 -1.73
N PHE A 121 9.39 17.49 -2.97
CA PHE A 121 8.60 17.88 -4.14
C PHE A 121 7.20 17.24 -4.13
N ALA A 122 7.10 15.95 -3.81
CA ALA A 122 5.84 15.23 -3.71
C ALA A 122 4.88 15.89 -2.71
N ARG A 123 5.39 16.37 -1.57
CA ARG A 123 4.64 17.01 -0.48
C ARG A 123 4.28 18.48 -0.74
N ARG A 124 4.96 19.12 -1.65
CA ARG A 124 4.78 20.55 -1.89
C ARG A 124 3.32 20.88 -2.21
N ASN A 125 2.71 21.83 -1.46
CA ASN A 125 1.31 22.26 -1.55
C ASN A 125 0.26 21.15 -1.27
N ALA A 126 0.65 20.02 -0.70
CA ALA A 126 -0.31 19.05 -0.19
C ALA A 126 -1.01 19.63 1.07
N SER A 127 -2.29 19.30 1.24
CA SER A 127 -3.04 19.69 2.43
C SER A 127 -2.52 18.99 3.68
N VAL A 128 -2.16 17.72 3.54
CA VAL A 128 -1.57 16.89 4.60
C VAL A 128 -0.68 15.82 3.98
N THR A 129 0.33 15.39 4.73
CA THR A 129 1.14 14.21 4.42
C THR A 129 0.92 13.17 5.52
N LEU A 130 0.51 11.98 5.14
CA LEU A 130 0.23 10.85 6.02
C LEU A 130 1.32 9.80 5.89
N VAL A 131 1.66 9.16 7.00
CA VAL A 131 2.65 8.08 7.07
C VAL A 131 2.18 6.98 8.02
N PRO A 132 2.59 5.70 7.82
CA PRO A 132 1.98 4.58 8.53
C PRO A 132 2.44 4.42 9.98
N SER A 133 3.50 5.09 10.40
CA SER A 133 4.07 4.90 11.73
C SER A 133 4.88 6.10 12.22
N ARG A 134 5.08 6.16 13.54
CA ARG A 134 5.97 7.14 14.17
C ARG A 134 7.42 7.03 13.67
N TYR A 135 7.85 5.82 13.30
CA TYR A 135 9.18 5.60 12.72
C TYR A 135 9.34 6.37 11.40
N VAL A 136 8.37 6.21 10.48
CA VAL A 136 8.40 6.93 9.20
C VAL A 136 8.20 8.44 9.41
N ALA A 137 7.38 8.85 10.38
CA ALA A 137 7.17 10.27 10.69
C ALA A 137 8.46 10.99 11.12
N ARG A 138 9.36 10.31 11.83
CA ARG A 138 10.68 10.89 12.21
C ARG A 138 11.51 11.25 10.98
N ALA A 139 11.43 10.47 9.91
CA ALA A 139 12.13 10.74 8.65
C ALA A 139 11.37 11.69 7.71
N CYS A 140 10.13 12.01 8.04
CA CYS A 140 9.26 12.89 7.26
C CYS A 140 8.64 13.97 8.17
N PRO A 141 9.42 14.93 8.67
CA PRO A 141 8.93 15.96 9.60
C PRO A 141 7.72 16.70 9.03
N GLY A 142 6.72 17.01 9.90
CA GLY A 142 5.47 17.64 9.51
C GLY A 142 4.48 16.71 8.79
N SER A 143 4.70 15.39 8.85
CA SER A 143 3.69 14.39 8.48
C SER A 143 2.89 13.95 9.71
N GLU A 144 1.67 13.45 9.46
CA GLU A 144 0.79 12.89 10.46
C GLU A 144 0.79 11.36 10.38
N VAL A 145 0.72 10.70 11.54
CA VAL A 145 0.65 9.23 11.58
C VAL A 145 -0.78 8.78 11.28
N PHE A 146 -0.91 8.02 10.22
CA PHE A 146 -2.13 7.34 9.81
C PHE A 146 -1.82 5.85 9.69
N ALA A 147 -2.06 5.11 10.79
CA ALA A 147 -1.69 3.71 10.88
C ALA A 147 -2.49 2.86 9.88
N ASN A 148 -1.82 1.87 9.30
CA ASN A 148 -2.51 0.86 8.51
C ASN A 148 -3.40 0.01 9.43
N TRP A 149 -4.51 -0.48 8.87
CA TRP A 149 -5.40 -1.40 9.57
C TRP A 149 -5.79 -2.57 8.67
N VAL A 150 -6.26 -3.62 9.29
CA VAL A 150 -6.85 -4.78 8.64
C VAL A 150 -8.30 -4.92 9.11
N ASN A 151 -9.13 -5.53 8.28
CA ASN A 151 -10.48 -5.89 8.71
C ASN A 151 -10.41 -6.92 9.83
N GLY A 152 -11.40 -6.92 10.72
CA GLY A 152 -11.49 -7.92 11.79
C GLY A 152 -11.43 -9.33 11.22
N VAL A 153 -10.59 -10.17 11.82
CA VAL A 153 -10.49 -11.60 11.50
C VAL A 153 -11.35 -12.34 12.51
N SER A 154 -12.14 -13.33 12.05
CA SER A 154 -12.78 -14.26 12.97
C SER A 154 -11.72 -15.02 13.75
N THR A 155 -11.72 -14.86 15.06
CA THR A 155 -10.76 -15.52 15.95
C THR A 155 -11.42 -16.76 16.57
N GLU A 156 -11.81 -17.72 15.74
CA GLU A 156 -11.94 -19.09 16.24
C GLU A 156 -10.51 -19.62 16.43
N LEU A 157 -9.99 -19.42 17.63
CA LEU A 157 -8.73 -19.99 18.03
C LEU A 157 -8.94 -21.47 18.27
N ASP A 158 -8.54 -22.30 17.33
CA ASP A 158 -8.41 -23.72 17.53
C ASP A 158 -7.18 -23.95 18.46
N HIS A 159 -7.49 -23.98 19.75
CA HIS A 159 -6.48 -24.31 20.77
C HIS A 159 -6.22 -25.81 20.71
N HIS A 160 -5.30 -26.24 19.90
CA HIS A 160 -4.73 -27.56 20.03
C HIS A 160 -3.91 -27.64 21.33
N VAL A 161 -4.64 -27.91 22.42
CA VAL A 161 -4.05 -28.23 23.71
C VAL A 161 -3.59 -29.68 23.66
N GLY A 162 -2.30 -29.91 23.49
CA GLY A 162 -1.75 -31.28 23.57
C GLY A 162 -0.46 -31.55 22.84
N ASP A 163 -0.03 -30.67 21.93
CA ASP A 163 1.27 -30.85 21.29
C ASP A 163 2.35 -30.08 22.07
N ARG A 164 3.41 -30.77 22.46
CA ARG A 164 4.55 -30.14 23.17
C ARG A 164 5.40 -29.25 22.29
N ARG A 165 5.14 -29.22 20.95
CA ARG A 165 5.88 -28.42 20.01
C ARG A 165 5.32 -27.02 19.92
N LEU A 166 6.20 -26.04 19.98
CA LEU A 166 5.84 -24.65 19.70
C LEU A 166 5.66 -24.44 18.20
N ARG A 167 4.53 -23.87 17.79
CA ARG A 167 4.30 -23.47 16.41
C ARG A 167 4.81 -22.05 16.17
N VAL A 168 5.74 -21.92 15.23
CA VAL A 168 6.27 -20.65 14.77
C VAL A 168 5.68 -20.35 13.40
N GLY A 169 4.91 -19.26 13.30
CA GLY A 169 4.28 -18.84 12.06
C GLY A 169 5.05 -17.70 11.40
N PHE A 170 5.20 -17.75 10.09
CA PHE A 170 5.60 -16.64 9.25
C PHE A 170 4.48 -16.34 8.26
N LEU A 171 4.07 -15.08 8.18
CA LEU A 171 3.09 -14.62 7.20
C LEU A 171 3.66 -13.42 6.44
N GLY A 172 3.80 -13.53 5.14
CA GLY A 172 4.31 -12.45 4.30
C GLY A 172 4.78 -12.90 2.93
N ARG A 173 5.25 -11.96 2.10
CA ARG A 173 5.84 -12.30 0.81
C ARG A 173 7.06 -13.20 1.00
N LEU A 174 7.16 -14.24 0.18
CA LEU A 174 8.29 -15.17 0.23
C LEU A 174 9.49 -14.59 -0.53
N THR A 175 10.14 -13.61 0.08
CA THR A 175 11.31 -12.94 -0.50
C THR A 175 12.46 -12.87 0.51
N PRO A 176 13.73 -12.84 0.05
CA PRO A 176 14.88 -12.68 0.95
C PRO A 176 14.79 -11.43 1.84
N ALA A 177 14.24 -10.34 1.30
CA ALA A 177 14.04 -9.08 2.03
C ALA A 177 13.08 -9.19 3.22
N LYS A 178 12.24 -10.24 3.27
CA LYS A 178 11.36 -10.54 4.40
C LYS A 178 11.99 -11.46 5.44
N GLY A 179 13.25 -11.85 5.25
CA GLY A 179 14.03 -12.61 6.22
C GLY A 179 13.78 -14.12 6.21
N ILE A 180 13.16 -14.68 5.15
CA ILE A 180 12.95 -16.14 5.03
C ILE A 180 14.24 -16.94 5.19
N PRO A 181 15.37 -16.61 4.52
CA PRO A 181 16.60 -17.34 4.71
C PRO A 181 17.09 -17.34 6.15
N THR A 182 17.06 -16.17 6.80
CA THR A 182 17.46 -16.03 8.22
C THR A 182 16.58 -16.87 9.14
N LEU A 183 15.29 -16.93 8.84
CA LEU A 183 14.34 -17.71 9.61
C LEU A 183 14.59 -19.22 9.47
N CYS A 184 14.83 -19.70 8.23
CA CYS A 184 15.19 -21.09 7.98
C CYS A 184 16.51 -21.49 8.68
N GLU A 185 17.50 -20.60 8.67
CA GLU A 185 18.76 -20.80 9.36
C GLU A 185 18.56 -20.89 10.89
N ALA A 186 17.80 -19.98 11.48
CA ALA A 186 17.46 -19.99 12.89
C ALA A 186 16.75 -21.29 13.32
N LEU A 187 15.80 -21.78 12.52
CA LEU A 187 15.10 -23.03 12.76
C LEU A 187 16.03 -24.24 12.66
N SER A 188 16.94 -24.24 11.69
CA SER A 188 17.94 -25.29 11.54
C SER A 188 18.85 -25.39 12.79
N ILE A 189 19.19 -24.25 13.39
CA ILE A 189 19.96 -24.19 14.63
C ILE A 189 19.12 -24.70 15.82
N LEU A 190 17.90 -24.25 15.95
CA LEU A 190 17.01 -24.57 17.07
C LEU A 190 16.61 -26.05 17.10
N ASN A 191 16.43 -26.66 15.94
CA ASN A 191 16.02 -28.08 15.81
C ASN A 191 17.20 -29.03 15.56
N LYS A 192 18.43 -28.64 15.88
CA LYS A 192 19.64 -29.42 15.59
C LYS A 192 19.67 -30.76 16.31
N ASP A 193 19.30 -30.77 17.58
CA ASP A 193 19.38 -31.93 18.44
C ASP A 193 18.02 -32.60 18.68
N GLU A 194 16.95 -31.83 18.65
CA GLU A 194 15.57 -32.30 18.82
C GLU A 194 14.62 -31.39 18.07
N ILE A 195 13.61 -31.95 17.38
CA ILE A 195 12.56 -31.15 16.69
C ILE A 195 11.53 -30.73 17.74
N ILE A 196 11.67 -29.50 18.23
CA ILE A 196 10.79 -28.89 19.23
C ILE A 196 9.92 -27.78 18.68
N TYR A 197 10.17 -27.35 17.43
CA TYR A 197 9.40 -26.30 16.74
C TYR A 197 8.77 -26.84 15.47
N ASP A 198 7.47 -26.66 15.35
CA ASP A 198 6.75 -26.78 14.07
C ASP A 198 6.73 -25.41 13.39
N PHE A 199 6.86 -25.39 12.07
CA PHE A 199 6.96 -24.16 11.33
C PHE A 199 5.90 -24.08 10.24
N ILE A 200 5.16 -22.96 10.21
CA ILE A 200 4.14 -22.70 9.22
C ILE A 200 4.52 -21.44 8.45
N ILE A 201 4.72 -21.58 7.14
CA ILE A 201 4.98 -20.46 6.23
C ILE A 201 3.74 -20.18 5.41
N GLY A 202 3.16 -18.99 5.56
CA GLY A 202 2.07 -18.50 4.73
C GLY A 202 2.52 -17.33 3.86
N GLY A 203 2.25 -17.38 2.57
CA GLY A 203 2.55 -16.30 1.64
C GLY A 203 2.92 -16.79 0.24
N GLU A 204 2.99 -15.83 -0.68
CA GLU A 204 3.33 -16.06 -2.08
C GLU A 204 4.38 -15.05 -2.55
N PRO A 205 5.18 -15.35 -3.60
CA PRO A 205 5.94 -14.35 -4.32
C PRO A 205 4.95 -13.46 -5.09
N VAL A 206 4.84 -12.19 -4.69
CA VAL A 206 3.82 -11.26 -5.25
C VAL A 206 4.21 -10.69 -6.60
N PHE A 207 5.50 -10.73 -6.95
CA PHE A 207 6.00 -10.20 -8.23
C PHE A 207 6.81 -11.27 -8.95
N ALA A 208 6.42 -11.61 -10.17
CA ALA A 208 7.14 -12.57 -11.03
C ALA A 208 8.63 -12.25 -11.21
N SER A 209 9.02 -10.98 -11.08
CA SER A 209 10.42 -10.53 -11.11
C SER A 209 11.25 -10.91 -9.86
N GLU A 210 10.62 -11.41 -8.81
CA GLU A 210 11.27 -11.83 -7.57
C GLU A 210 11.46 -13.36 -7.48
N GLU A 211 10.90 -14.12 -8.42
CA GLU A 211 11.00 -15.60 -8.45
C GLU A 211 12.37 -16.17 -8.85
N GLY A 212 13.27 -15.34 -9.29
CA GLY A 212 14.56 -15.78 -9.86
C GLY A 212 15.81 -15.18 -9.22
N ARG A 213 15.74 -14.62 -8.02
CA ARG A 213 16.92 -14.01 -7.40
C ARG A 213 17.12 -14.43 -5.97
#